data_4a58b3ad17db17c3e36d6b6c0f3ae055
#
_entry.id   4a58b3ad17db17c3e36d6b6c0f3ae055
#
_cell.length_a   1.000
_cell.length_b   1.000
_cell.length_c   1.000
_cell.angle_alpha   90.00
_cell.angle_beta   90.00
_cell.angle_gamma   90.00
#
_symmetry.space_group_name_H-M   'P 1'
#
loop_
_entity.id
_entity.type
_entity.pdbx_description
1 polymer ?
#
loop_
_entity_poly.entity_id
_entity_poly.type
_entity_poly.pdbx_seq_one_letter_code
_entity_poly.pdbx_strand_id
1 'polypeptide(L)'
;DLHYPLRRQRQMCIRDRIRSFPMNIEAKHIKTYKSSEAKNGQISMVLNNSMILLPKEPMKRRYYDERVGWFTTSQTDYGIDNQEAETVRYLDRWRLEIKDEDIEKYKRGELVEPKKPIVYYVDRATPKKWRKYLKQGIEDWQAAFEAAGFKNAIIAKDPPSKEEDPDWSPEDIRYSVVRYLASPTLNANGPHVSDPRSGEIIESDINWYHNVMKLLRNWYFIQTSAVDPDARSTEFKDELMGELIRFVSAHEVGHTIGLPHNMGSSSAFPVDSLRSATFTKKYGTAPSVMDYARFNYVAQPEDKGVVLMPSHWDSPNVGIYDKFSVMWGYKPILDVTEEEEKDILKKWIIEKEDDLMYRFGPSGGIDPSSQTEDLGDNAIKASAYGIK
;
A
#
# COMPACT_ATOMS: atom_id res chain seq x y z
N ASP A 1 45.45 0.62 -30.10
CA ASP A 1 44.29 1.25 -29.46
C ASP A 1 44.06 0.76 -28.00
N LEU A 2 45.14 0.74 -27.22
CA LEU A 2 45.15 0.39 -25.78
C LEU A 2 44.49 1.46 -24.89
N HIS A 3 44.15 2.64 -25.42
CA HIS A 3 43.54 3.72 -24.65
C HIS A 3 41.97 3.73 -24.65
N TYR A 4 41.35 2.90 -25.49
CA TYR A 4 39.89 2.86 -25.58
C TYR A 4 39.20 2.27 -24.32
N PRO A 5 39.73 1.17 -23.73
CA PRO A 5 39.18 0.67 -22.45
C PRO A 5 39.35 1.63 -21.28
N LEU A 6 40.49 2.34 -21.19
CA LEU A 6 40.80 3.30 -20.14
C LEU A 6 39.95 4.57 -20.22
N ARG A 7 39.61 5.04 -21.44
CA ARG A 7 38.65 6.15 -21.62
C ARG A 7 37.24 5.76 -21.20
N ARG A 8 36.78 4.54 -21.53
CA ARG A 8 35.49 4.02 -21.03
C ARG A 8 35.48 3.88 -19.51
N GLN A 9 36.52 3.37 -18.93
CA GLN A 9 36.67 3.22 -17.49
C GLN A 9 36.70 4.59 -16.77
N ARG A 10 37.41 5.57 -17.32
CA ARG A 10 37.43 6.96 -16.82
C ARG A 10 36.07 7.68 -16.97
N GLN A 11 35.32 7.46 -18.05
CA GLN A 11 33.97 8.00 -18.22
C GLN A 11 32.96 7.34 -17.27
N MET A 12 33.12 6.03 -16.96
CA MET A 12 32.32 5.36 -15.95
C MET A 12 32.59 5.93 -14.55
N CYS A 13 33.85 6.13 -14.17
CA CYS A 13 34.22 6.66 -12.84
C CYS A 13 33.71 8.09 -12.55
N ILE A 14 33.42 8.89 -13.57
CA ILE A 14 32.92 10.27 -13.41
C ILE A 14 31.41 10.31 -13.26
N ARG A 15 30.66 9.27 -13.69
CA ARG A 15 29.21 9.22 -13.74
C ARG A 15 28.58 8.18 -12.81
N ASP A 16 29.38 7.28 -12.28
CA ASP A 16 28.93 6.22 -11.40
C ASP A 16 29.15 6.63 -9.95
N ARG A 17 28.18 6.31 -9.12
CA ARG A 17 28.22 6.58 -7.68
C ARG A 17 27.90 5.32 -6.91
N ILE A 18 28.79 4.93 -6.02
CA ILE A 18 28.56 3.86 -5.05
C ILE A 18 28.40 4.49 -3.66
N ARG A 19 27.37 4.12 -2.95
CA ARG A 19 27.16 4.44 -1.53
C ARG A 19 27.02 3.15 -0.74
N SER A 20 27.63 3.13 0.42
CA SER A 20 27.52 2.02 1.37
C SER A 20 26.77 2.51 2.61
N PHE A 21 25.79 1.72 3.01
CA PHE A 21 25.03 1.88 4.23
C PHE A 21 25.22 0.65 5.13
N PRO A 22 24.79 0.67 6.40
CA PRO A 22 24.98 -0.49 7.29
C PRO A 22 24.37 -1.80 6.79
N MET A 23 23.26 -1.73 6.00
CA MET A 23 22.50 -2.90 5.54
C MET A 23 22.39 -3.00 4.02
N ASN A 24 22.91 -2.02 3.25
CA ASN A 24 22.86 -2.07 1.79
C ASN A 24 23.99 -1.29 1.13
N ILE A 25 24.21 -1.63 -0.13
CA ILE A 25 25.11 -0.91 -1.04
C ILE A 25 24.30 -0.49 -2.26
N GLU A 26 24.34 0.81 -2.58
CA GLU A 26 23.69 1.41 -3.73
C GLU A 26 24.70 1.72 -4.82
N ALA A 27 24.55 1.09 -5.97
CA ALA A 27 25.40 1.31 -7.15
C ALA A 27 24.62 1.98 -8.27
N LYS A 28 24.75 3.30 -8.36
CA LYS A 28 24.11 4.13 -9.39
C LYS A 28 25.05 4.34 -10.58
N HIS A 29 24.57 4.07 -11.78
CA HIS A 29 25.34 4.26 -13.01
C HIS A 29 24.46 4.70 -14.19
N ILE A 30 25.10 5.30 -15.19
CA ILE A 30 24.41 5.74 -16.41
C ILE A 30 24.78 4.78 -17.54
N LYS A 31 23.78 4.21 -18.19
CA LYS A 31 23.93 3.39 -19.40
C LYS A 31 23.19 3.99 -20.58
N THR A 32 23.79 3.90 -21.76
CA THR A 32 23.19 4.32 -23.02
C THR A 32 22.86 3.08 -23.85
N TYR A 33 21.62 2.98 -24.25
CA TYR A 33 21.09 1.90 -25.07
C TYR A 33 20.69 2.41 -26.44
N LYS A 34 20.75 1.53 -27.47
CA LYS A 34 20.11 1.81 -28.76
C LYS A 34 18.59 1.76 -28.60
N SER A 35 17.90 2.70 -29.20
CA SER A 35 16.43 2.76 -29.17
C SER A 35 15.92 3.32 -30.50
N SER A 36 15.01 2.61 -31.13
CA SER A 36 14.30 3.07 -32.35
C SER A 36 13.33 4.22 -32.09
N GLU A 37 12.90 4.38 -30.84
CA GLU A 37 11.96 5.42 -30.42
C GLU A 37 12.65 6.76 -30.13
N ALA A 38 13.96 6.74 -29.92
CA ALA A 38 14.72 7.96 -29.65
C ALA A 38 15.12 8.68 -30.95
N LYS A 39 14.91 10.01 -31.03
CA LYS A 39 15.22 10.81 -32.19
C LYS A 39 16.66 10.67 -32.73
N ASN A 40 17.61 10.40 -31.83
CA ASN A 40 19.03 10.17 -32.13
C ASN A 40 19.43 8.70 -32.15
N GLY A 41 18.47 7.77 -32.10
CA GLY A 41 18.72 6.33 -32.07
C GLY A 41 19.28 5.81 -30.74
N GLN A 42 19.35 6.64 -29.70
CA GLN A 42 19.92 6.29 -28.41
C GLN A 42 19.12 6.89 -27.25
N ILE A 43 19.05 6.13 -26.12
CA ILE A 43 18.49 6.60 -24.85
C ILE A 43 19.50 6.36 -23.74
N SER A 44 19.77 7.36 -22.92
CA SER A 44 20.61 7.24 -21.72
C SER A 44 19.72 7.19 -20.47
N MET A 45 19.94 6.18 -19.65
CA MET A 45 19.20 5.93 -18.44
C MET A 45 20.12 5.90 -17.23
N VAL A 46 19.67 6.48 -16.12
CA VAL A 46 20.28 6.28 -14.82
C VAL A 46 19.69 4.99 -14.23
N LEU A 47 20.55 4.03 -13.97
CA LEU A 47 20.20 2.77 -13.32
C LEU A 47 20.75 2.75 -11.90
N ASN A 48 20.00 2.15 -10.99
CA ASN A 48 20.45 1.88 -9.62
C ASN A 48 20.33 0.39 -9.34
N ASN A 49 21.35 -0.18 -8.75
CA ASN A 49 21.34 -1.56 -8.25
C ASN A 49 21.56 -1.51 -6.73
N SER A 50 20.64 -2.10 -5.99
CA SER A 50 20.73 -2.23 -4.55
C SER A 50 21.16 -3.65 -4.20
N MET A 51 22.19 -3.77 -3.37
CA MET A 51 22.63 -5.04 -2.77
C MET A 51 22.28 -4.96 -1.28
N ILE A 52 21.41 -5.84 -0.85
CA ILE A 52 20.79 -5.79 0.48
C ILE A 52 21.31 -6.94 1.33
N LEU A 53 21.70 -6.62 2.57
CA LEU A 53 22.02 -7.64 3.57
C LEU A 53 20.73 -8.14 4.21
N LEU A 54 20.37 -9.39 3.90
CA LEU A 54 19.19 -10.03 4.45
C LEU A 54 19.35 -10.32 5.96
N PRO A 55 18.26 -10.41 6.72
CA PRO A 55 18.26 -10.84 8.12
C PRO A 55 18.99 -12.19 8.28
N LYS A 56 19.76 -12.34 9.36
CA LYS A 56 20.47 -13.59 9.62
C LYS A 56 19.50 -14.76 9.78
N GLU A 57 18.44 -14.55 10.53
CA GLU A 57 17.38 -15.54 10.74
C GLU A 57 16.14 -15.06 9.93
N PRO A 58 15.68 -15.85 8.94
CA PRO A 58 14.45 -15.54 8.21
C PRO A 58 13.24 -15.46 9.14
N MET A 59 12.29 -14.59 8.79
CA MET A 59 11.01 -14.53 9.51
C MET A 59 10.24 -15.85 9.32
N LYS A 60 9.41 -16.24 10.31
CA LYS A 60 8.44 -17.34 10.16
C LYS A 60 7.52 -17.03 8.98
N ARG A 61 7.46 -17.95 8.02
CA ARG A 61 6.64 -17.83 6.81
C ARG A 61 5.15 -17.93 7.17
N ARG A 62 4.29 -17.30 6.35
CA ARG A 62 2.86 -17.50 6.42
C ARG A 62 2.34 -17.85 5.04
N TYR A 63 1.63 -18.97 4.94
CA TYR A 63 1.10 -19.45 3.66
C TYR A 63 0.04 -18.51 3.10
N TYR A 64 0.07 -18.35 1.78
CA TYR A 64 -0.92 -17.61 1.03
C TYR A 64 -2.22 -18.42 0.84
N ASP A 65 -3.34 -17.70 0.85
CA ASP A 65 -4.65 -18.22 0.42
C ASP A 65 -5.28 -17.21 -0.54
N GLU A 66 -5.69 -17.68 -1.72
CA GLU A 66 -6.22 -16.83 -2.79
C GLU A 66 -7.52 -16.09 -2.45
N ARG A 67 -8.23 -16.54 -1.42
CA ARG A 67 -9.44 -15.89 -0.92
C ARG A 67 -9.16 -14.63 -0.09
N VAL A 68 -7.89 -14.41 0.30
CA VAL A 68 -7.44 -13.19 0.96
C VAL A 68 -6.27 -12.61 0.16
N GLY A 69 -6.46 -11.47 -0.47
CA GLY A 69 -5.48 -10.85 -1.36
C GLY A 69 -4.21 -10.41 -0.63
N TRP A 70 -3.05 -10.95 -1.07
CA TRP A 70 -1.73 -10.57 -0.57
C TRP A 70 -0.71 -10.61 -1.69
N PHE A 71 0.29 -9.73 -1.67
CA PHE A 71 1.52 -9.93 -2.42
C PHE A 71 2.28 -11.11 -1.85
N THR A 72 2.99 -11.83 -2.71
CA THR A 72 3.60 -13.10 -2.35
C THR A 72 4.99 -13.29 -2.90
N THR A 73 5.86 -13.86 -2.08
CA THR A 73 7.09 -14.50 -2.51
C THR A 73 6.79 -15.97 -2.82
N SER A 74 7.23 -16.45 -3.98
CA SER A 74 6.98 -17.82 -4.44
C SER A 74 8.26 -18.64 -4.45
N GLN A 75 8.16 -19.92 -4.08
CA GLN A 75 9.23 -20.89 -4.14
C GLN A 75 8.73 -22.17 -4.81
N THR A 76 9.59 -22.84 -5.59
CA THR A 76 9.28 -24.16 -6.14
C THR A 76 9.82 -25.22 -5.19
N ASP A 77 8.93 -26.05 -4.66
CA ASP A 77 9.29 -27.16 -3.76
C ASP A 77 9.55 -28.44 -4.57
N TYR A 78 10.80 -28.89 -4.56
CA TYR A 78 11.24 -30.15 -5.16
C TYR A 78 11.37 -31.28 -4.13
N GLY A 79 11.10 -31.02 -2.85
CA GLY A 79 11.23 -31.98 -1.76
C GLY A 79 9.98 -32.81 -1.48
N ILE A 80 8.93 -32.63 -2.26
CA ILE A 80 7.67 -33.36 -2.13
C ILE A 80 7.70 -34.68 -2.93
N ASP A 81 6.96 -35.68 -2.47
CA ASP A 81 6.87 -36.99 -3.14
C ASP A 81 5.98 -37.00 -4.39
N ASN A 82 5.42 -35.86 -4.80
CA ASN A 82 4.62 -35.73 -6.01
C ASN A 82 5.49 -35.85 -7.27
N GLN A 83 4.89 -36.26 -8.38
CA GLN A 83 5.58 -36.36 -9.70
C GLN A 83 5.83 -34.99 -10.33
N GLU A 84 5.25 -33.94 -9.81
CA GLU A 84 5.38 -32.54 -10.23
C GLU A 84 5.75 -31.67 -9.04
N ALA A 85 6.75 -30.80 -9.22
CA ALA A 85 7.13 -29.83 -8.21
C ALA A 85 6.03 -28.78 -8.02
N GLU A 86 5.71 -28.44 -6.78
CA GLU A 86 4.66 -27.47 -6.46
C GLU A 86 5.22 -26.07 -6.23
N THR A 87 4.46 -25.05 -6.64
CA THR A 87 4.75 -23.66 -6.28
C THR A 87 4.08 -23.32 -4.98
N VAL A 88 4.89 -23.08 -3.96
CA VAL A 88 4.44 -22.62 -2.63
C VAL A 88 4.56 -21.10 -2.58
N ARG A 89 3.52 -20.45 -2.06
CA ARG A 89 3.45 -19.00 -1.92
C ARG A 89 3.38 -18.60 -0.45
N TYR A 90 4.18 -17.61 -0.08
CA TYR A 90 4.20 -17.01 1.26
C TYR A 90 3.87 -15.53 1.17
N LEU A 91 3.18 -14.99 2.19
CA LEU A 91 2.82 -13.57 2.24
C LEU A 91 4.04 -12.68 2.33
N ASP A 92 4.07 -11.61 1.56
CA ASP A 92 4.98 -10.51 1.77
C ASP A 92 4.44 -9.62 2.88
N ARG A 93 5.11 -9.59 4.05
CA ARG A 93 4.66 -8.86 5.24
C ARG A 93 5.81 -8.37 6.11
N TRP A 94 5.59 -7.32 6.86
CA TRP A 94 6.54 -6.86 7.87
C TRP A 94 6.66 -7.84 9.02
N ARG A 95 7.84 -7.92 9.63
CA ARG A 95 8.07 -8.69 10.84
C ARG A 95 7.51 -7.95 12.06
N LEU A 96 6.31 -8.29 12.48
CA LEU A 96 5.73 -7.80 13.73
C LEU A 96 5.71 -8.93 14.77
N GLU A 97 6.59 -8.83 15.75
CA GLU A 97 6.75 -9.79 16.84
C GLU A 97 6.37 -9.16 18.16
N ILE A 98 5.77 -9.96 19.04
CA ILE A 98 5.42 -9.55 20.41
C ILE A 98 6.70 -9.52 21.25
N LYS A 99 6.85 -8.50 22.11
CA LYS A 99 7.93 -8.45 23.11
C LYS A 99 7.72 -9.59 24.12
N ASP A 100 8.81 -10.21 24.57
CA ASP A 100 8.74 -11.40 25.43
C ASP A 100 7.98 -11.12 26.73
N GLU A 101 8.13 -9.91 27.29
CA GLU A 101 7.42 -9.41 28.47
C GLU A 101 5.92 -9.16 28.25
N ASP A 102 5.46 -9.07 27.01
CA ASP A 102 4.07 -8.76 26.66
C ASP A 102 3.27 -9.98 26.19
N ILE A 103 3.89 -11.17 26.10
CA ILE A 103 3.24 -12.41 25.63
C ILE A 103 1.98 -12.72 26.45
N GLU A 104 2.07 -12.63 27.78
CA GLU A 104 0.92 -12.92 28.64
C GLU A 104 -0.19 -11.86 28.57
N LYS A 105 0.14 -10.60 28.29
CA LYS A 105 -0.85 -9.55 28.00
C LYS A 105 -1.58 -9.85 26.70
N TYR A 106 -0.82 -10.21 25.65
CA TYR A 106 -1.39 -10.57 24.38
C TYR A 106 -2.33 -11.78 24.47
N LYS A 107 -1.94 -12.83 25.19
CA LYS A 107 -2.80 -14.01 25.43
C LYS A 107 -4.12 -13.66 26.14
N ARG A 108 -4.15 -12.60 26.94
CA ARG A 108 -5.38 -12.08 27.56
C ARG A 108 -6.20 -11.18 26.63
N GLY A 109 -5.76 -10.97 25.38
CA GLY A 109 -6.43 -10.11 24.42
C GLY A 109 -6.14 -8.61 24.56
N GLU A 110 -5.12 -8.23 25.34
CA GLU A 110 -4.67 -6.85 25.45
C GLU A 110 -3.85 -6.46 24.21
N LEU A 111 -3.97 -5.20 23.75
CA LEU A 111 -3.12 -4.66 22.69
C LEU A 111 -1.70 -4.46 23.21
N VAL A 112 -0.72 -4.96 22.44
CA VAL A 112 0.71 -4.86 22.76
C VAL A 112 1.48 -4.09 21.68
N GLU A 113 2.62 -3.53 22.04
CA GLU A 113 3.51 -2.93 21.05
C GLU A 113 4.39 -4.01 20.40
N PRO A 114 4.64 -3.94 19.09
CA PRO A 114 5.59 -4.85 18.46
C PRO A 114 7.03 -4.57 18.94
N LYS A 115 7.90 -5.57 18.85
CA LYS A 115 9.36 -5.40 19.08
C LYS A 115 9.94 -4.27 18.23
N LYS A 116 9.52 -4.21 16.94
CA LYS A 116 9.91 -3.18 15.98
C LYS A 116 8.65 -2.72 15.23
N PRO A 117 8.20 -1.47 15.39
CA PRO A 117 7.10 -0.92 14.60
C PRO A 117 7.52 -0.66 13.16
N ILE A 118 6.55 -0.61 12.26
CA ILE A 118 6.71 -0.12 10.88
C ILE A 118 6.81 1.41 10.95
N VAL A 119 7.89 1.99 10.41
CA VAL A 119 8.11 3.43 10.48
C VAL A 119 8.30 3.99 9.09
N TYR A 120 7.44 4.95 8.71
CA TYR A 120 7.58 5.73 7.48
C TYR A 120 8.04 7.14 7.78
N TYR A 121 9.00 7.62 6.98
CA TYR A 121 9.46 9.00 7.00
C TYR A 121 8.85 9.77 5.83
N VAL A 122 8.31 10.96 6.09
CA VAL A 122 7.80 11.83 5.03
C VAL A 122 8.92 12.72 4.52
N ASP A 123 9.29 12.58 3.24
CA ASP A 123 10.41 13.29 2.61
C ASP A 123 10.41 14.79 2.91
N ARG A 124 11.61 15.34 3.15
CA ARG A 124 11.83 16.79 3.33
C ARG A 124 11.37 17.63 2.15
N ALA A 125 11.38 17.07 0.92
CA ALA A 125 10.89 17.70 -0.30
C ALA A 125 9.37 17.90 -0.32
N THR A 126 8.63 17.15 0.53
CA THR A 126 7.18 17.28 0.63
C THR A 126 6.80 18.67 1.13
N PRO A 127 5.91 19.41 0.42
CA PRO A 127 5.40 20.69 0.91
C PRO A 127 4.82 20.58 2.32
N LYS A 128 5.19 21.50 3.22
CA LYS A 128 4.84 21.42 4.64
C LYS A 128 3.35 21.25 4.90
N LYS A 129 2.51 21.90 4.10
CA LYS A 129 1.04 21.85 4.23
C LYS A 129 0.46 20.44 3.98
N TRP A 130 1.14 19.58 3.20
CA TRP A 130 0.68 18.22 2.87
C TRP A 130 1.20 17.14 3.81
N ARG A 131 2.28 17.39 4.56
CA ARG A 131 2.92 16.37 5.41
C ARG A 131 1.96 15.76 6.43
N LYS A 132 1.10 16.59 7.05
CA LYS A 132 0.14 16.11 8.06
C LYS A 132 -0.83 15.08 7.47
N TYR A 133 -1.29 15.28 6.24
CA TYR A 133 -2.25 14.39 5.59
C TYR A 133 -1.60 13.07 5.14
N LEU A 134 -0.36 13.13 4.61
CA LEU A 134 0.40 11.92 4.32
C LEU A 134 0.62 11.08 5.59
N LYS A 135 1.01 11.72 6.70
CA LYS A 135 1.18 11.02 7.98
C LYS A 135 -0.13 10.40 8.49
N GLN A 136 -1.22 11.13 8.40
CA GLN A 136 -2.54 10.62 8.77
C GLN A 136 -2.92 9.38 7.95
N GLY A 137 -2.70 9.39 6.62
CA GLY A 137 -2.96 8.23 5.77
C GLY A 137 -2.11 7.00 6.13
N ILE A 138 -0.86 7.20 6.55
CA ILE A 138 -0.01 6.13 7.10
C ILE A 138 -0.61 5.58 8.40
N GLU A 139 -0.96 6.47 9.33
CA GLU A 139 -1.44 6.11 10.67
C GLU A 139 -2.88 5.59 10.69
N ASP A 140 -3.67 5.80 9.63
CA ASP A 140 -5.01 5.23 9.48
C ASP A 140 -4.99 3.69 9.58
N TRP A 141 -3.90 3.04 9.16
CA TRP A 141 -3.72 1.59 9.26
C TRP A 141 -3.57 1.07 10.69
N GLN A 142 -3.30 1.94 11.65
CA GLN A 142 -3.22 1.55 13.06
C GLN A 142 -4.49 0.80 13.52
N ALA A 143 -5.67 1.22 13.06
CA ALA A 143 -6.94 0.55 13.36
C ALA A 143 -7.01 -0.90 12.84
N ALA A 144 -6.33 -1.21 11.74
CA ALA A 144 -6.23 -2.56 11.22
C ALA A 144 -5.21 -3.40 12.00
N PHE A 145 -4.10 -2.82 12.42
CA PHE A 145 -3.13 -3.51 13.27
C PHE A 145 -3.66 -3.77 14.69
N GLU A 146 -4.55 -2.93 15.20
CA GLU A 146 -5.25 -3.21 16.46
C GLU A 146 -6.14 -4.46 16.36
N ALA A 147 -6.78 -4.70 15.22
CA ALA A 147 -7.49 -5.97 14.98
C ALA A 147 -6.54 -7.20 14.98
N ALA A 148 -5.26 -6.99 14.64
CA ALA A 148 -4.21 -8.01 14.75
C ALA A 148 -3.61 -8.13 16.17
N GLY A 149 -4.01 -7.26 17.12
CA GLY A 149 -3.53 -7.27 18.50
C GLY A 149 -2.38 -6.30 18.81
N PHE A 150 -2.03 -5.42 17.87
CA PHE A 150 -0.92 -4.48 18.04
C PHE A 150 -1.39 -3.02 18.15
N LYS A 151 -0.91 -2.31 19.15
CA LYS A 151 -0.93 -0.84 19.23
C LYS A 151 0.41 -0.27 18.81
N ASN A 152 0.41 0.97 18.28
CA ASN A 152 1.61 1.65 17.80
C ASN A 152 2.45 0.82 16.80
N ALA A 153 1.76 0.03 15.95
CA ALA A 153 2.41 -0.87 15.02
C ALA A 153 2.95 -0.15 13.77
N ILE A 154 2.31 0.94 13.37
CA ILE A 154 2.70 1.76 12.23
C ILE A 154 2.77 3.23 12.65
N ILE A 155 3.86 3.91 12.27
CA ILE A 155 4.19 5.25 12.76
C ILE A 155 4.71 6.09 11.60
N ALA A 156 4.23 7.33 11.51
CA ALA A 156 4.72 8.32 10.56
C ALA A 156 5.63 9.36 11.24
N LYS A 157 6.78 9.64 10.65
CA LYS A 157 7.77 10.57 11.19
C LYS A 157 8.24 11.60 10.15
N ASP A 158 8.73 12.75 10.62
CA ASP A 158 9.62 13.59 9.82
C ASP A 158 11.02 12.98 9.87
N PRO A 159 11.82 13.08 8.78
CA PRO A 159 13.20 12.65 8.82
C PRO A 159 14.00 13.54 9.78
N PRO A 160 15.04 13.00 10.44
CA PRO A 160 15.89 13.78 11.34
C PRO A 160 16.50 14.97 10.60
N SER A 161 16.76 16.06 11.29
CA SER A 161 17.48 17.20 10.72
C SER A 161 18.92 16.80 10.33
N LYS A 162 19.60 17.65 9.55
CA LYS A 162 21.01 17.38 9.19
C LYS A 162 21.96 17.49 10.39
N GLU A 163 21.54 18.21 11.41
CA GLU A 163 22.26 18.38 12.67
C GLU A 163 22.10 17.13 13.55
N GLU A 164 20.91 16.50 13.54
CA GLU A 164 20.63 15.28 14.31
C GLU A 164 21.23 14.04 13.67
N ASP A 165 21.13 13.91 12.36
CA ASP A 165 21.71 12.80 11.58
C ASP A 165 22.18 13.31 10.20
N PRO A 166 23.48 13.68 10.06
CA PRO A 166 24.04 14.17 8.81
C PRO A 166 24.09 13.10 7.72
N ASP A 167 24.15 11.82 8.10
CA ASP A 167 24.29 10.68 7.20
C ASP A 167 22.93 10.06 6.79
N TRP A 168 21.83 10.52 7.39
CA TRP A 168 20.50 10.05 7.05
C TRP A 168 20.20 10.19 5.55
N SER A 169 19.76 9.13 4.94
CA SER A 169 19.46 9.08 3.51
C SER A 169 18.25 8.21 3.25
N PRO A 170 17.37 8.62 2.34
CA PRO A 170 16.30 7.76 1.85
C PRO A 170 16.79 6.62 0.93
N GLU A 171 18.10 6.50 0.68
CA GLU A 171 18.73 5.37 -0.02
C GLU A 171 19.22 4.29 0.98
N ASP A 172 19.10 4.55 2.29
CA ASP A 172 19.44 3.60 3.36
C ASP A 172 18.23 2.71 3.66
N ILE A 173 18.33 1.43 3.36
CA ILE A 173 17.23 0.45 3.48
C ILE A 173 16.64 0.32 4.90
N ARG A 174 17.28 0.88 5.91
CA ARG A 174 16.73 0.92 7.27
C ARG A 174 15.54 1.87 7.41
N TYR A 175 15.30 2.73 6.42
CA TYR A 175 14.28 3.78 6.44
C TYR A 175 13.33 3.62 5.26
N SER A 176 12.06 3.41 5.53
CA SER A 176 11.01 3.49 4.53
C SER A 176 10.52 4.93 4.40
N VAL A 177 10.44 5.45 3.18
CA VAL A 177 10.22 6.89 2.95
C VAL A 177 9.09 7.11 1.95
N VAL A 178 8.18 8.03 2.27
CA VAL A 178 7.29 8.63 1.27
C VAL A 178 8.08 9.66 0.49
N ARG A 179 8.56 9.27 -0.70
CA ARG A 179 9.43 10.04 -1.60
C ARG A 179 8.61 11.03 -2.41
N TYR A 180 8.80 12.33 -2.17
CA TYR A 180 8.12 13.35 -2.96
C TYR A 180 8.90 13.67 -4.25
N LEU A 181 8.32 13.30 -5.39
CA LEU A 181 8.99 13.41 -6.69
C LEU A 181 8.40 14.56 -7.51
N ALA A 182 9.25 15.50 -7.90
CA ALA A 182 8.89 16.61 -8.78
C ALA A 182 8.73 16.11 -10.24
N SER A 183 7.64 15.42 -10.51
CA SER A 183 7.33 14.80 -11.79
C SER A 183 5.90 15.13 -12.22
N PRO A 184 5.64 15.31 -13.55
CA PRO A 184 4.30 15.48 -14.08
C PRO A 184 3.49 14.19 -14.14
N THR A 185 4.02 13.07 -13.66
CA THR A 185 3.33 11.78 -13.60
C THR A 185 2.09 11.89 -12.73
N LEU A 186 0.95 11.44 -13.27
CA LEU A 186 -0.35 11.43 -12.58
C LEU A 186 -0.52 10.10 -11.83
N ASN A 187 0.34 9.84 -10.84
CA ASN A 187 0.33 8.57 -10.10
C ASN A 187 1.01 8.69 -8.73
N ALA A 188 0.82 7.67 -7.91
CA ALA A 188 1.65 7.27 -6.79
C ALA A 188 1.82 5.74 -6.86
N ASN A 189 2.82 5.17 -6.19
CA ASN A 189 2.95 3.74 -6.03
C ASN A 189 3.77 3.39 -4.78
N GLY A 190 3.43 2.25 -4.15
CA GLY A 190 4.06 1.73 -2.95
C GLY A 190 4.71 0.36 -3.19
N PRO A 191 5.86 0.26 -3.90
CA PRO A 191 6.60 -0.98 -4.03
C PRO A 191 7.27 -1.35 -2.70
N HIS A 192 7.56 -2.64 -2.52
CA HIS A 192 8.35 -3.14 -1.40
C HIS A 192 9.43 -4.10 -1.86
N VAL A 193 10.41 -4.32 -0.99
CA VAL A 193 11.49 -5.31 -1.16
C VAL A 193 11.35 -6.34 -0.07
N SER A 194 11.23 -7.62 -0.46
CA SER A 194 11.06 -8.74 0.46
C SER A 194 12.24 -9.70 0.46
N ASP A 195 12.43 -10.37 1.60
CA ASP A 195 13.37 -11.51 1.73
C ASP A 195 12.79 -12.71 0.97
N PRO A 196 13.47 -13.22 -0.08
CA PRO A 196 12.97 -14.30 -0.91
C PRO A 196 12.86 -15.64 -0.15
N ARG A 197 13.38 -15.74 1.08
CA ARG A 197 13.32 -16.96 1.90
C ARG A 197 12.03 -17.03 2.72
N SER A 198 11.39 -15.86 3.03
CA SER A 198 10.30 -15.79 4.02
C SER A 198 9.15 -14.85 3.65
N GLY A 199 9.32 -14.00 2.64
CA GLY A 199 8.39 -12.92 2.35
C GLY A 199 8.46 -11.75 3.36
N GLU A 200 9.50 -11.68 4.21
CA GLU A 200 9.68 -10.54 5.10
C GLU A 200 9.92 -9.26 4.30
N ILE A 201 9.05 -8.26 4.44
CA ILE A 201 9.29 -6.94 3.87
C ILE A 201 10.43 -6.29 4.64
N ILE A 202 11.51 -5.95 3.92
CA ILE A 202 12.71 -5.34 4.48
C ILE A 202 12.60 -3.82 4.48
N GLU A 203 12.06 -3.30 3.39
CA GLU A 203 11.92 -1.87 3.15
C GLU A 203 10.81 -1.62 2.12
N SER A 204 10.18 -0.44 2.20
CA SER A 204 9.20 -0.02 1.20
C SER A 204 9.18 1.50 1.10
N ASP A 205 9.54 2.03 -0.06
CA ASP A 205 9.40 3.44 -0.39
C ASP A 205 8.10 3.69 -1.14
N ILE A 206 7.39 4.77 -0.81
CA ILE A 206 6.24 5.23 -1.58
C ILE A 206 6.69 6.33 -2.53
N ASN A 207 6.55 6.13 -3.83
CA ASN A 207 6.80 7.16 -4.82
C ASN A 207 5.58 8.05 -4.97
N TRP A 208 5.66 9.26 -4.43
CA TRP A 208 4.61 10.28 -4.50
C TRP A 208 4.94 11.29 -5.60
N TYR A 209 4.31 11.20 -6.76
CA TYR A 209 4.52 12.16 -7.84
C TYR A 209 3.67 13.41 -7.65
N HIS A 210 4.26 14.59 -7.90
CA HIS A 210 3.59 15.87 -7.67
C HIS A 210 2.19 15.95 -8.30
N ASN A 211 2.05 15.49 -9.53
CA ASN A 211 0.81 15.63 -10.28
C ASN A 211 -0.30 14.63 -9.91
N VAL A 212 -0.09 13.75 -8.94
CA VAL A 212 -1.20 12.94 -8.38
C VAL A 212 -2.31 13.83 -7.84
N MET A 213 -1.98 15.02 -7.30
CA MET A 213 -2.97 15.99 -6.84
C MET A 213 -3.90 16.48 -7.95
N LYS A 214 -3.37 16.65 -9.19
CA LYS A 214 -4.19 16.98 -10.36
C LYS A 214 -5.16 15.85 -10.70
N LEU A 215 -4.72 14.60 -10.59
CA LEU A 215 -5.55 13.43 -10.83
C LEU A 215 -6.70 13.37 -9.82
N LEU A 216 -6.38 13.50 -8.54
CA LEU A 216 -7.35 13.52 -7.44
C LEU A 216 -8.40 14.62 -7.60
N ARG A 217 -7.95 15.84 -7.91
CA ARG A 217 -8.84 16.96 -8.19
C ARG A 217 -9.81 16.64 -9.33
N ASN A 218 -9.32 16.05 -10.42
CA ASN A 218 -10.14 15.75 -11.59
C ASN A 218 -11.18 14.67 -11.27
N TRP A 219 -10.80 13.61 -10.59
CA TRP A 219 -11.73 12.55 -10.17
C TRP A 219 -12.79 13.09 -9.23
N TYR A 220 -12.38 13.80 -8.17
CA TYR A 220 -13.32 14.34 -7.20
C TYR A 220 -14.27 15.37 -7.82
N PHE A 221 -13.75 16.25 -8.68
CA PHE A 221 -14.57 17.19 -9.45
C PHE A 221 -15.64 16.48 -10.28
N ILE A 222 -15.26 15.49 -11.09
CA ILE A 222 -16.19 14.82 -11.99
C ILE A 222 -17.23 14.00 -11.21
N GLN A 223 -16.82 13.33 -10.15
CA GLN A 223 -17.67 12.38 -9.44
C GLN A 223 -18.54 13.00 -8.35
N THR A 224 -18.18 14.18 -7.83
CA THR A 224 -18.88 14.72 -6.65
C THR A 224 -19.38 16.16 -6.81
N SER A 225 -19.03 16.89 -7.85
CA SER A 225 -19.41 18.32 -7.99
C SER A 225 -20.93 18.56 -8.03
N ALA A 226 -21.72 17.56 -8.40
CA ALA A 226 -23.17 17.66 -8.31
C ALA A 226 -23.67 17.79 -6.86
N VAL A 227 -22.97 17.19 -5.91
CA VAL A 227 -23.34 17.06 -4.48
C VAL A 227 -22.52 18.01 -3.62
N ASP A 228 -21.20 18.10 -3.87
CA ASP A 228 -20.26 18.92 -3.09
C ASP A 228 -19.96 20.26 -3.78
N PRO A 229 -20.42 21.40 -3.22
CA PRO A 229 -20.08 22.72 -3.74
C PRO A 229 -18.58 23.03 -3.74
N ASP A 230 -17.80 22.50 -2.79
CA ASP A 230 -16.35 22.73 -2.71
C ASP A 230 -15.59 22.02 -3.84
N ALA A 231 -16.17 20.99 -4.47
CA ALA A 231 -15.65 20.35 -5.66
C ALA A 231 -15.77 21.19 -6.94
N ARG A 232 -16.55 22.27 -6.95
CA ARG A 232 -16.86 23.07 -8.18
C ARG A 232 -15.82 24.12 -8.51
N SER A 233 -14.69 24.16 -7.79
CA SER A 233 -13.57 25.05 -8.06
C SER A 233 -12.49 24.37 -8.88
N THR A 234 -11.74 25.15 -9.67
CA THR A 234 -10.52 24.66 -10.35
C THR A 234 -9.35 24.46 -9.38
N GLU A 235 -9.39 25.16 -8.24
CA GLU A 235 -8.45 25.01 -7.13
C GLU A 235 -9.24 24.66 -5.87
N PHE A 236 -8.94 23.48 -5.31
CA PHE A 236 -9.58 23.05 -4.08
C PHE A 236 -8.93 23.73 -2.87
N LYS A 237 -9.73 23.95 -1.84
CA LYS A 237 -9.23 24.35 -0.51
C LYS A 237 -8.18 23.34 -0.03
N ASP A 238 -7.19 23.80 0.73
CA ASP A 238 -6.11 22.96 1.24
C ASP A 238 -6.64 21.80 2.11
N GLU A 239 -7.75 22.00 2.82
CA GLU A 239 -8.38 20.95 3.63
C GLU A 239 -8.94 19.84 2.76
N LEU A 240 -9.71 20.15 1.73
CA LEU A 240 -10.27 19.16 0.81
C LEU A 240 -9.18 18.41 0.06
N MET A 241 -8.21 19.14 -0.53
CA MET A 241 -7.06 18.51 -1.19
C MET A 241 -6.25 17.65 -0.23
N GLY A 242 -6.14 18.05 1.02
CA GLY A 242 -5.45 17.31 2.07
C GLY A 242 -6.11 15.96 2.37
N GLU A 243 -7.44 15.94 2.48
CA GLU A 243 -8.15 14.66 2.68
C GLU A 243 -8.03 13.73 1.47
N LEU A 244 -8.02 14.26 0.25
CA LEU A 244 -7.74 13.48 -0.96
C LEU A 244 -6.32 12.88 -0.95
N ILE A 245 -5.33 13.66 -0.48
CA ILE A 245 -3.95 13.20 -0.28
C ILE A 245 -3.90 12.10 0.80
N ARG A 246 -4.61 12.27 1.92
CA ARG A 246 -4.71 11.26 2.98
C ARG A 246 -5.28 9.95 2.47
N PHE A 247 -6.34 10.00 1.67
CA PHE A 247 -6.94 8.81 1.05
C PHE A 247 -5.92 8.03 0.20
N VAL A 248 -5.24 8.70 -0.74
CA VAL A 248 -4.23 8.01 -1.57
C VAL A 248 -3.04 7.56 -0.73
N SER A 249 -2.62 8.34 0.27
CA SER A 249 -1.57 7.89 1.19
C SER A 249 -1.94 6.59 1.90
N ALA A 250 -3.17 6.46 2.39
CA ALA A 250 -3.65 5.21 2.98
C ALA A 250 -3.66 4.06 1.97
N HIS A 251 -4.08 4.31 0.73
CA HIS A 251 -4.07 3.31 -0.34
C HIS A 251 -2.64 2.81 -0.64
N GLU A 252 -1.69 3.72 -0.88
CA GLU A 252 -0.30 3.34 -1.17
C GLU A 252 0.35 2.58 0.01
N VAL A 253 0.05 2.99 1.24
CA VAL A 253 0.51 2.26 2.44
C VAL A 253 -0.05 0.84 2.47
N GLY A 254 -1.29 0.62 2.03
CA GLY A 254 -1.84 -0.72 1.88
C GLY A 254 -0.97 -1.65 1.03
N HIS A 255 -0.44 -1.15 -0.09
CA HIS A 255 0.53 -1.90 -0.91
C HIS A 255 1.82 -2.21 -0.16
N THR A 256 2.31 -1.26 0.60
CA THR A 256 3.58 -1.39 1.33
C THR A 256 3.51 -2.31 2.55
N ILE A 257 2.32 -2.66 2.99
CA ILE A 257 2.10 -3.65 4.04
C ILE A 257 1.66 -5.02 3.50
N GLY A 258 1.66 -5.20 2.18
CA GLY A 258 1.46 -6.48 1.50
C GLY A 258 0.13 -6.64 0.76
N LEU A 259 -0.73 -5.64 0.71
CA LEU A 259 -2.07 -5.77 0.11
C LEU A 259 -2.09 -5.36 -1.37
N PRO A 260 -2.53 -6.22 -2.29
CA PRO A 260 -2.86 -5.85 -3.67
C PRO A 260 -4.21 -5.13 -3.74
N HIS A 261 -4.59 -4.69 -4.93
CA HIS A 261 -5.92 -4.15 -5.16
C HIS A 261 -7.02 -5.17 -4.90
N ASN A 262 -8.10 -4.75 -4.24
CA ASN A 262 -9.33 -5.52 -4.04
C ASN A 262 -10.49 -4.88 -4.82
N MET A 263 -10.50 -5.06 -6.15
CA MET A 263 -11.49 -4.45 -7.05
C MET A 263 -12.91 -4.99 -6.88
N GLY A 264 -13.06 -6.14 -6.21
CA GLY A 264 -14.37 -6.72 -5.95
C GLY A 264 -15.04 -6.20 -4.68
N SER A 265 -14.35 -5.40 -3.87
CA SER A 265 -14.89 -5.03 -2.55
C SER A 265 -16.08 -4.07 -2.64
N SER A 266 -16.06 -3.11 -3.56
CA SER A 266 -17.16 -2.14 -3.74
C SER A 266 -18.50 -2.81 -4.06
N SER A 267 -18.49 -3.96 -4.73
CA SER A 267 -19.71 -4.71 -5.08
C SER A 267 -20.47 -5.26 -3.86
N ALA A 268 -19.85 -5.29 -2.68
CA ALA A 268 -20.50 -5.73 -1.45
C ALA A 268 -21.56 -4.76 -0.93
N PHE A 269 -21.55 -3.49 -1.35
CA PHE A 269 -22.48 -2.49 -0.86
C PHE A 269 -23.65 -2.27 -1.82
N PRO A 270 -24.92 -2.33 -1.33
CA PRO A 270 -26.05 -1.99 -2.16
C PRO A 270 -25.97 -0.52 -2.63
N VAL A 271 -26.24 -0.26 -3.91
CA VAL A 271 -26.23 1.09 -4.51
C VAL A 271 -27.13 2.06 -3.73
N ASP A 272 -28.31 1.59 -3.27
CA ASP A 272 -29.21 2.44 -2.47
C ASP A 272 -28.61 2.81 -1.10
N SER A 273 -27.80 1.92 -0.52
CA SER A 273 -27.13 2.17 0.76
C SER A 273 -26.05 3.25 0.63
N LEU A 274 -25.41 3.37 -0.52
CA LEU A 274 -24.41 4.41 -0.81
C LEU A 274 -25.03 5.83 -0.85
N ARG A 275 -26.35 5.93 -0.96
CA ARG A 275 -27.13 7.18 -0.84
C ARG A 275 -27.60 7.48 0.59
N SER A 276 -27.30 6.61 1.53
CA SER A 276 -27.67 6.75 2.94
C SER A 276 -26.54 7.36 3.76
N ALA A 277 -26.77 8.51 4.39
CA ALA A 277 -25.81 9.13 5.29
C ALA A 277 -25.46 8.25 6.50
N THR A 278 -26.44 7.52 7.06
CA THR A 278 -26.22 6.60 8.19
C THR A 278 -25.35 5.44 7.78
N PHE A 279 -25.58 4.85 6.60
CA PHE A 279 -24.81 3.74 6.08
C PHE A 279 -23.37 4.17 5.78
N THR A 280 -23.20 5.22 4.98
CA THR A 280 -21.86 5.66 4.54
C THR A 280 -20.99 6.20 5.67
N LYS A 281 -21.59 6.81 6.71
CA LYS A 281 -20.85 7.17 7.94
C LYS A 281 -20.34 5.95 8.71
N LYS A 282 -21.07 4.84 8.69
CA LYS A 282 -20.68 3.62 9.41
C LYS A 282 -19.69 2.76 8.65
N TYR A 283 -19.88 2.61 7.35
CA TYR A 283 -19.16 1.62 6.54
C TYR A 283 -18.23 2.23 5.49
N GLY A 284 -18.30 3.55 5.24
CA GLY A 284 -17.62 4.19 4.12
C GLY A 284 -18.34 3.94 2.80
N THR A 285 -17.60 4.04 1.70
CA THR A 285 -18.09 3.86 0.32
C THR A 285 -17.70 2.51 -0.29
N ALA A 286 -16.72 1.82 0.29
CA ALA A 286 -16.32 0.46 -0.05
C ALA A 286 -15.72 -0.23 1.18
N PRO A 287 -15.76 -1.59 1.27
CA PRO A 287 -15.15 -2.35 2.37
C PRO A 287 -13.63 -2.25 2.44
N SER A 288 -12.96 -1.88 1.35
CA SER A 288 -11.51 -1.79 1.25
C SER A 288 -11.05 -0.47 0.61
N VAL A 289 -10.02 0.16 1.19
CA VAL A 289 -9.32 1.29 0.57
C VAL A 289 -8.48 0.86 -0.64
N MET A 290 -8.25 -0.46 -0.79
CA MET A 290 -7.52 -1.04 -1.92
C MET A 290 -8.39 -1.22 -3.17
N ASP A 291 -9.66 -0.85 -3.12
CA ASP A 291 -10.55 -0.78 -4.27
C ASP A 291 -10.38 0.54 -5.05
N TYR A 292 -10.59 0.50 -6.34
CA TYR A 292 -10.69 1.70 -7.19
C TYR A 292 -12.13 2.20 -7.31
N ALA A 293 -12.92 2.09 -6.24
CA ALA A 293 -14.25 2.67 -6.14
C ALA A 293 -14.27 4.21 -6.23
N ARG A 294 -13.11 4.84 -6.02
CA ARG A 294 -12.89 6.29 -6.10
C ARG A 294 -13.80 7.04 -5.12
N PHE A 295 -14.69 7.92 -5.65
CA PHE A 295 -15.57 8.77 -4.86
C PHE A 295 -17.02 8.39 -5.11
N ASN A 296 -17.91 8.70 -4.16
CA ASN A 296 -19.31 8.30 -4.20
C ASN A 296 -20.10 9.10 -5.25
N TYR A 297 -19.96 8.71 -6.53
CA TYR A 297 -20.68 9.32 -7.64
C TYR A 297 -22.16 8.89 -7.72
N VAL A 298 -22.58 7.95 -6.88
CA VAL A 298 -23.96 7.50 -6.76
C VAL A 298 -24.82 8.52 -6.01
N ALA A 299 -24.21 9.28 -5.09
CA ALA A 299 -24.88 10.29 -4.31
C ALA A 299 -25.53 11.37 -5.19
N GLN A 300 -26.72 11.83 -4.81
CA GLN A 300 -27.50 12.84 -5.52
C GLN A 300 -27.65 14.12 -4.69
N PRO A 301 -27.96 15.27 -5.29
CA PRO A 301 -28.08 16.56 -4.58
C PRO A 301 -29.05 16.56 -3.39
N GLU A 302 -30.04 15.68 -3.40
CA GLU A 302 -30.97 15.50 -2.31
C GLU A 302 -30.44 14.70 -1.12
N ASP A 303 -29.36 13.91 -1.32
CA ASP A 303 -28.78 13.00 -0.32
C ASP A 303 -27.88 13.78 0.66
N LYS A 304 -28.48 14.35 1.70
CA LYS A 304 -27.74 15.19 2.65
C LYS A 304 -26.90 14.39 3.63
N GLY A 305 -25.63 14.80 3.80
CA GLY A 305 -24.73 14.21 4.79
C GLY A 305 -24.18 12.84 4.43
N VAL A 306 -24.31 12.43 3.17
CA VAL A 306 -23.70 11.22 2.62
C VAL A 306 -22.19 11.43 2.52
N VAL A 307 -21.43 10.41 2.86
CA VAL A 307 -19.95 10.41 2.70
C VAL A 307 -19.61 10.23 1.23
N LEU A 308 -18.73 11.10 0.72
CA LEU A 308 -18.34 11.15 -0.70
C LEU A 308 -16.96 10.54 -0.96
N MET A 309 -16.14 10.43 0.06
CA MET A 309 -14.80 9.81 -0.01
C MET A 309 -14.80 8.45 0.70
N PRO A 310 -13.92 7.52 0.31
CA PRO A 310 -13.74 6.28 1.04
C PRO A 310 -13.41 6.48 2.52
N SER A 311 -12.72 7.58 2.82
CA SER A 311 -12.40 8.02 4.18
C SER A 311 -13.25 9.20 4.62
N HIS A 312 -13.34 9.37 5.93
CA HIS A 312 -14.06 10.45 6.59
C HIS A 312 -13.15 11.09 7.64
N TRP A 313 -13.33 12.42 7.94
CA TRP A 313 -12.54 13.16 8.96
C TRP A 313 -12.44 12.43 10.31
N ASP A 314 -13.53 11.77 10.70
CA ASP A 314 -13.70 11.11 11.99
C ASP A 314 -13.44 9.59 11.92
N SER A 315 -13.01 9.05 10.77
CA SER A 315 -12.80 7.62 10.57
C SER A 315 -11.49 7.35 9.83
N PRO A 316 -10.75 6.30 10.23
CA PRO A 316 -9.63 5.82 9.44
C PRO A 316 -10.07 5.44 8.02
N ASN A 317 -9.18 5.62 7.04
CA ASN A 317 -9.44 5.25 5.64
C ASN A 317 -9.55 3.73 5.40
N VAL A 318 -9.27 2.92 6.40
CA VAL A 318 -9.26 1.46 6.29
C VAL A 318 -10.66 0.88 6.55
N GLY A 319 -11.12 0.07 5.61
CA GLY A 319 -12.43 -0.56 5.64
C GLY A 319 -12.49 -1.85 6.47
N ILE A 320 -13.65 -2.50 6.44
CA ILE A 320 -13.87 -3.75 7.17
C ILE A 320 -13.03 -4.89 6.60
N TYR A 321 -12.88 -4.96 5.27
CA TYR A 321 -12.02 -5.93 4.59
C TYR A 321 -10.55 -5.69 4.96
N ASP A 322 -10.09 -4.45 4.96
CA ASP A 322 -8.70 -4.10 5.26
C ASP A 322 -8.31 -4.55 6.68
N LYS A 323 -9.20 -4.31 7.66
CA LYS A 323 -9.00 -4.77 9.05
C LYS A 323 -8.93 -6.29 9.14
N PHE A 324 -9.79 -6.98 8.40
CA PHE A 324 -9.79 -8.45 8.34
C PHE A 324 -8.50 -8.95 7.68
N SER A 325 -8.13 -8.41 6.53
CA SER A 325 -6.94 -8.85 5.79
C SER A 325 -5.65 -8.63 6.61
N VAL A 326 -5.51 -7.46 7.25
CA VAL A 326 -4.37 -7.19 8.15
C VAL A 326 -4.40 -8.09 9.37
N MET A 327 -5.57 -8.31 10.00
CA MET A 327 -5.69 -9.27 11.10
C MET A 327 -5.27 -10.66 10.65
N TRP A 328 -5.74 -11.14 9.53
CA TRP A 328 -5.41 -12.45 8.97
C TRP A 328 -3.90 -12.57 8.64
N GLY A 329 -3.30 -11.54 8.05
CA GLY A 329 -1.88 -11.54 7.66
C GLY A 329 -0.90 -11.32 8.82
N TYR A 330 -1.27 -10.54 9.84
CA TYR A 330 -0.32 -10.08 10.87
C TYR A 330 -0.57 -10.60 12.28
N LYS A 331 -1.79 -11.05 12.62
CA LYS A 331 -2.08 -11.52 13.98
C LYS A 331 -1.17 -12.69 14.36
N PRO A 332 -0.35 -12.56 15.43
CA PRO A 332 0.49 -13.66 15.90
C PRO A 332 -0.35 -14.85 16.37
N ILE A 333 -0.02 -16.03 15.87
CA ILE A 333 -0.55 -17.31 16.34
C ILE A 333 0.60 -18.01 17.04
N LEU A 334 0.52 -18.08 18.36
CA LEU A 334 1.60 -18.57 19.21
C LEU A 334 1.60 -20.08 19.29
N ASP A 335 2.78 -20.65 19.54
CA ASP A 335 2.98 -22.07 19.87
C ASP A 335 2.44 -23.06 18.81
N VAL A 336 2.49 -22.66 17.52
CA VAL A 336 2.06 -23.48 16.38
C VAL A 336 3.12 -23.55 15.28
N THR A 337 3.12 -24.64 14.53
CA THR A 337 3.91 -24.79 13.30
C THR A 337 3.33 -23.95 12.16
N GLU A 338 4.05 -23.83 11.02
CA GLU A 338 3.55 -23.13 9.82
C GLU A 338 2.31 -23.84 9.24
N GLU A 339 2.24 -25.18 9.30
CA GLU A 339 1.11 -25.95 8.80
C GLU A 339 -0.13 -25.82 9.71
N GLU A 340 0.04 -25.90 11.03
CA GLU A 340 -1.05 -25.67 11.98
C GLU A 340 -1.60 -24.24 11.87
N GLU A 341 -0.73 -23.26 11.64
CA GLU A 341 -1.13 -21.87 11.40
C GLU A 341 -1.99 -21.75 10.15
N LYS A 342 -1.62 -22.42 9.04
CA LYS A 342 -2.39 -22.48 7.81
C LYS A 342 -3.82 -22.97 8.03
N ASP A 343 -4.00 -24.01 8.83
CA ASP A 343 -5.32 -24.57 9.12
C ASP A 343 -6.18 -23.61 9.97
N ILE A 344 -5.57 -22.89 10.91
CA ILE A 344 -6.25 -21.86 11.70
C ILE A 344 -6.70 -20.70 10.82
N LEU A 345 -5.81 -20.21 9.95
CA LEU A 345 -6.09 -19.12 9.03
C LEU A 345 -7.21 -19.48 8.04
N LYS A 346 -7.24 -20.73 7.56
CA LYS A 346 -8.31 -21.24 6.72
C LYS A 346 -9.67 -21.22 7.41
N LYS A 347 -9.73 -21.55 8.71
CA LYS A 347 -10.98 -21.48 9.48
C LYS A 347 -11.49 -20.04 9.58
N TRP A 348 -10.61 -19.06 9.80
CA TRP A 348 -11.01 -17.65 9.86
C TRP A 348 -11.59 -17.14 8.54
N ILE A 349 -11.13 -17.66 7.40
CA ILE A 349 -11.72 -17.35 6.08
C ILE A 349 -13.13 -17.94 5.98
N ILE A 350 -13.28 -19.24 6.31
CA ILE A 350 -14.57 -19.95 6.24
C ILE A 350 -15.64 -19.28 7.12
N GLU A 351 -15.25 -18.76 8.29
CA GLU A 351 -16.16 -18.02 9.19
C GLU A 351 -16.72 -16.74 8.56
N LYS A 352 -16.13 -16.24 7.47
CA LYS A 352 -16.48 -14.99 6.79
C LYS A 352 -16.97 -15.17 5.36
N GLU A 353 -16.95 -16.38 4.79
CA GLU A 353 -17.18 -16.62 3.37
C GLU A 353 -18.57 -16.22 2.86
N ASP A 354 -19.59 -16.22 3.74
CA ASP A 354 -20.95 -15.80 3.40
C ASP A 354 -21.17 -14.28 3.43
N ASP A 355 -20.21 -13.49 3.92
CA ASP A 355 -20.31 -12.03 4.01
C ASP A 355 -19.44 -11.37 2.95
N LEU A 356 -20.07 -10.79 1.93
CA LEU A 356 -19.41 -10.14 0.81
C LEU A 356 -18.44 -9.01 1.23
N MET A 357 -18.63 -8.41 2.42
CA MET A 357 -17.73 -7.39 2.93
C MET A 357 -16.32 -7.90 3.23
N TYR A 358 -16.13 -9.22 3.32
CA TYR A 358 -14.82 -9.88 3.53
C TYR A 358 -14.26 -10.52 2.27
N ARG A 359 -14.92 -10.32 1.12
CA ARG A 359 -14.50 -10.91 -0.15
C ARG A 359 -13.30 -10.17 -0.74
N PHE A 360 -12.37 -10.95 -1.28
CA PHE A 360 -11.32 -10.47 -2.17
C PHE A 360 -11.70 -10.70 -3.63
N GLY A 361 -11.57 -9.66 -4.45
CA GLY A 361 -11.74 -9.73 -5.90
C GLY A 361 -10.54 -9.06 -6.59
N PRO A 362 -9.63 -9.85 -7.21
CA PRO A 362 -8.43 -9.31 -7.84
C PRO A 362 -8.73 -8.47 -9.06
N SER A 363 -7.83 -7.55 -9.41
CA SER A 363 -7.90 -6.79 -10.66
C SER A 363 -7.64 -7.68 -11.89
N GLY A 364 -8.27 -7.34 -13.03
CA GLY A 364 -7.99 -7.98 -14.33
C GLY A 364 -8.56 -9.39 -14.51
N GLY A 365 -9.43 -9.84 -13.61
CA GLY A 365 -10.16 -11.08 -13.73
C GLY A 365 -11.36 -11.01 -14.71
N ILE A 366 -11.98 -12.16 -14.97
CA ILE A 366 -13.22 -12.27 -15.75
C ILE A 366 -14.47 -11.99 -14.91
N ASP A 367 -14.34 -11.85 -13.62
CA ASP A 367 -15.45 -11.61 -12.69
C ASP A 367 -16.00 -10.19 -12.88
N PRO A 368 -17.26 -10.02 -13.31
CA PRO A 368 -17.86 -8.72 -13.56
C PRO A 368 -18.05 -7.89 -12.29
N SER A 369 -17.96 -8.48 -11.10
CA SER A 369 -18.01 -7.78 -9.82
C SER A 369 -16.65 -7.25 -9.35
N SER A 370 -15.57 -7.53 -10.08
CA SER A 370 -14.19 -7.08 -9.77
C SER A 370 -13.70 -6.09 -10.84
N GLN A 371 -14.43 -5.00 -11.01
CA GLN A 371 -14.11 -3.96 -11.99
C GLN A 371 -13.46 -2.75 -11.32
N THR A 372 -12.76 -1.94 -12.12
CA THR A 372 -12.27 -0.63 -11.69
C THR A 372 -13.31 0.45 -11.96
N GLU A 373 -13.32 1.49 -11.14
CA GLU A 373 -14.17 2.68 -11.31
C GLU A 373 -15.68 2.40 -11.18
N ASP A 374 -16.08 1.22 -10.70
CA ASP A 374 -17.47 0.90 -10.37
C ASP A 374 -17.74 1.09 -8.85
N LEU A 375 -19.01 1.14 -8.49
CA LEU A 375 -19.44 1.35 -7.13
C LEU A 375 -20.80 0.69 -6.87
N GLY A 376 -20.83 -0.19 -5.86
CA GLY A 376 -22.04 -0.87 -5.44
C GLY A 376 -22.35 -2.15 -6.18
N ASP A 377 -23.41 -2.84 -5.76
CA ASP A 377 -23.82 -4.17 -6.20
C ASP A 377 -24.48 -4.20 -7.60
N ASN A 378 -24.72 -3.03 -8.21
CA ASN A 378 -25.40 -2.92 -9.49
C ASN A 378 -24.79 -1.79 -10.34
N ALA A 379 -23.87 -2.14 -11.22
CA ALA A 379 -23.15 -1.19 -12.06
C ALA A 379 -24.08 -0.37 -12.99
N ILE A 380 -25.18 -0.95 -13.48
CA ILE A 380 -26.18 -0.24 -14.32
C ILE A 380 -26.85 0.85 -13.53
N LYS A 381 -27.32 0.51 -12.32
CA LYS A 381 -28.01 1.45 -11.42
C LYS A 381 -27.04 2.55 -10.94
N ALA A 382 -25.83 2.18 -10.56
CA ALA A 382 -24.78 3.12 -10.16
C ALA A 382 -24.43 4.10 -11.29
N SER A 383 -24.22 3.59 -12.51
CA SER A 383 -23.95 4.42 -13.69
C SER A 383 -25.10 5.36 -14.04
N ALA A 384 -26.35 4.91 -13.90
CA ALA A 384 -27.52 5.76 -14.12
C ALA A 384 -27.57 6.96 -13.15
N TYR A 385 -27.14 6.79 -11.90
CA TYR A 385 -26.97 7.89 -10.96
C TYR A 385 -25.78 8.79 -11.31
N GLY A 386 -24.65 8.21 -11.70
CA GLY A 386 -23.45 8.96 -12.05
C GLY A 386 -23.58 9.83 -13.32
N ILE A 387 -24.45 9.43 -14.25
CA ILE A 387 -24.73 10.20 -15.48
C ILE A 387 -25.77 11.32 -15.23
N LYS A 388 -26.66 11.15 -14.29
CA LYS A 388 -27.72 12.13 -13.96
C LYS A 388 -27.17 13.43 -13.36
#